data_809bb75ece6beeb389ab2253a1444515
#
_entry.id   809bb75ece6beeb389ab2253a1444515
#
_cell.length_a   1.000
_cell.length_b   1.000
_cell.length_c   1.000
_cell.angle_alpha   90.00
_cell.angle_beta   90.00
_cell.angle_gamma   90.00
#
_symmetry.space_group_name_H-M   'P 1'
#
loop_
_entity.id
_entity.type
_entity.pdbx_description
1 polymer ?
#
loop_
_entity_poly.entity_id
_entity_poly.type
_entity_poly.pdbx_seq_one_letter_code
_entity_poly.pdbx_strand_id
1 'polypeptide(L)'
;MRRIILSIIIFFNFLYSAQVEELAWPRGESFLTFLDKYKISQKLYFDLEKEDKELCSEITADKNYYLYTDDDGKLNQVLIPVSDEIQLHIYRDSNNEYKFQTLPINYTEFTEVIAVEITESVSHDIAKSTGNDVLAALLKSIFTEGVNFRKMQKGDFIAIEYSQKVYLGKPHGMPDIKTAMVQIDGTSYFRFKNQKDEKYYDEKGSGFTKSYFFQVPLSFKQISSEFTNKRWHPVLKRYRA
;
A
#
# COMPACT_ATOMS: atom_id res chain seq x y z
N MET A 1 9.79 -49.41 -50.18
CA MET A 1 10.13 -48.22 -49.35
C MET A 1 8.95 -47.88 -48.45
N ARG A 2 9.01 -48.27 -47.20
CA ARG A 2 7.97 -48.02 -46.18
C ARG A 2 8.24 -46.70 -45.53
N ARG A 3 7.35 -45.72 -45.71
CA ARG A 3 7.40 -44.40 -45.02
C ARG A 3 6.84 -44.59 -43.60
N ILE A 4 7.70 -44.46 -42.60
CA ILE A 4 7.31 -44.40 -41.18
C ILE A 4 6.91 -42.94 -40.94
N ILE A 5 5.62 -42.71 -40.70
CA ILE A 5 5.10 -41.41 -40.21
C ILE A 5 5.25 -41.41 -38.72
N LEU A 6 6.21 -40.63 -38.21
CA LEU A 6 6.41 -40.40 -36.78
C LEU A 6 5.42 -39.33 -36.32
N SER A 7 4.32 -39.75 -35.69
CA SER A 7 3.37 -38.83 -35.03
C SER A 7 3.98 -38.31 -33.74
N ILE A 8 4.42 -37.05 -33.74
CA ILE A 8 4.82 -36.35 -32.54
C ILE A 8 3.54 -35.90 -31.83
N ILE A 9 3.17 -36.61 -30.76
CA ILE A 9 2.12 -36.20 -29.84
C ILE A 9 2.74 -35.13 -28.91
N ILE A 10 2.48 -33.89 -29.19
CA ILE A 10 2.82 -32.78 -28.29
C ILE A 10 1.83 -32.80 -27.14
N PHE A 11 2.26 -33.34 -25.98
CA PHE A 11 1.54 -33.17 -24.74
C PHE A 11 1.67 -31.69 -24.31
N PHE A 12 0.65 -30.90 -24.60
CA PHE A 12 0.44 -29.62 -23.91
C PHE A 12 0.09 -29.93 -22.46
N ASN A 13 1.10 -29.95 -21.60
CA ASN A 13 0.87 -29.81 -20.17
C ASN A 13 0.37 -28.38 -19.94
N PHE A 14 -0.95 -28.20 -19.82
CA PHE A 14 -1.51 -27.00 -19.20
C PHE A 14 -1.02 -26.99 -17.75
N LEU A 15 0.03 -26.25 -17.49
CA LEU A 15 0.38 -25.83 -16.14
C LEU A 15 -0.75 -24.91 -15.67
N TYR A 16 -1.72 -25.46 -14.98
CA TYR A 16 -2.67 -24.70 -14.19
C TYR A 16 -1.85 -24.02 -13.10
N SER A 17 -1.45 -22.79 -13.34
CA SER A 17 -0.88 -21.92 -12.34
C SER A 17 -2.05 -21.44 -11.47
N ALA A 18 -2.01 -21.72 -10.19
CA ALA A 18 -2.91 -21.13 -9.22
C ALA A 18 -2.97 -19.61 -9.44
N GLN A 19 -4.10 -19.12 -9.93
CA GLN A 19 -4.22 -17.71 -10.30
C GLN A 19 -4.71 -16.93 -9.09
N VAL A 20 -3.81 -16.10 -8.55
CA VAL A 20 -4.19 -15.11 -7.53
C VAL A 20 -4.77 -13.91 -8.26
N GLU A 21 -6.04 -13.60 -7.98
CA GLU A 21 -6.71 -12.42 -8.49
C GLU A 21 -6.51 -11.26 -7.52
N GLU A 22 -6.15 -10.10 -8.04
CA GLU A 22 -6.14 -8.85 -7.30
C GLU A 22 -7.40 -8.07 -7.63
N LEU A 23 -8.22 -7.81 -6.64
CA LEU A 23 -9.52 -7.15 -6.77
C LEU A 23 -9.58 -5.94 -5.84
N ALA A 24 -10.35 -4.92 -6.21
CA ALA A 24 -10.66 -3.81 -5.33
C ALA A 24 -11.89 -4.13 -4.47
N TRP A 25 -11.83 -3.79 -3.16
CA TRP A 25 -12.97 -3.96 -2.28
C TRP A 25 -14.14 -3.07 -2.72
N PRO A 26 -15.32 -3.63 -3.03
CA PRO A 26 -16.42 -2.85 -3.57
C PRO A 26 -16.97 -1.84 -2.56
N ARG A 27 -17.42 -0.69 -3.06
CA ARG A 27 -18.10 0.30 -2.23
C ARG A 27 -19.42 -0.24 -1.70
N GLY A 28 -19.62 -0.12 -0.39
CA GLY A 28 -20.82 -0.61 0.28
C GLY A 28 -20.81 -2.10 0.61
N GLU A 29 -19.78 -2.85 0.21
CA GLU A 29 -19.62 -4.23 0.63
C GLU A 29 -19.14 -4.29 2.09
N SER A 30 -19.82 -5.05 2.92
CA SER A 30 -19.41 -5.37 4.28
C SER A 30 -18.70 -6.73 4.32
N PHE A 31 -17.99 -7.01 5.41
CA PHE A 31 -17.37 -8.31 5.60
C PHE A 31 -18.40 -9.45 5.57
N LEU A 32 -19.60 -9.25 6.13
CA LEU A 32 -20.68 -10.24 6.10
C LEU A 32 -21.21 -10.49 4.68
N THR A 33 -21.41 -9.43 3.88
CA THR A 33 -21.83 -9.58 2.47
C THR A 33 -20.76 -10.26 1.63
N PHE A 34 -19.50 -10.02 1.93
CA PHE A 34 -18.38 -10.76 1.32
C PHE A 34 -18.45 -12.25 1.64
N LEU A 35 -18.68 -12.64 2.90
CA LEU A 35 -18.83 -14.05 3.27
C LEU A 35 -20.00 -14.70 2.52
N ASP A 36 -21.15 -14.03 2.42
CA ASP A 36 -22.32 -14.53 1.69
C ASP A 36 -22.04 -14.73 0.20
N LYS A 37 -21.34 -13.79 -0.43
CA LYS A 37 -20.95 -13.85 -1.84
C LYS A 37 -20.14 -15.12 -2.15
N TYR A 38 -19.24 -15.50 -1.26
CA TYR A 38 -18.40 -16.70 -1.41
C TYR A 38 -18.98 -17.94 -0.70
N LYS A 39 -20.24 -17.86 -0.25
CA LYS A 39 -20.95 -18.98 0.43
C LYS A 39 -20.23 -19.48 1.68
N ILE A 40 -19.59 -18.56 2.39
CA ILE A 40 -18.94 -18.84 3.67
C ILE A 40 -19.95 -18.55 4.78
N SER A 41 -20.05 -19.48 5.75
CA SER A 41 -20.97 -19.29 6.88
C SER A 41 -20.64 -18.00 7.66
N GLN A 42 -21.64 -17.14 7.87
CA GLN A 42 -21.49 -15.96 8.71
C GLN A 42 -21.11 -16.29 10.17
N LYS A 43 -21.29 -17.55 10.60
CA LYS A 43 -20.80 -18.04 11.88
C LYS A 43 -19.30 -17.75 12.05
N LEU A 44 -18.53 -17.82 10.94
CA LEU A 44 -17.10 -17.46 10.95
C LEU A 44 -16.86 -16.08 11.58
N TYR A 45 -17.69 -15.08 11.23
CA TYR A 45 -17.59 -13.74 11.80
C TYR A 45 -18.11 -13.68 13.24
N PHE A 46 -19.25 -14.32 13.52
CA PHE A 46 -19.88 -14.21 14.84
C PHE A 46 -19.06 -14.89 15.94
N ASP A 47 -18.27 -15.91 15.58
CA ASP A 47 -17.37 -16.62 16.50
C ASP A 47 -16.02 -15.90 16.72
N LEU A 48 -15.73 -14.79 16.00
CA LEU A 48 -14.49 -14.02 16.18
C LEU A 48 -14.47 -13.30 17.53
N GLU A 49 -13.28 -13.08 18.03
CA GLU A 49 -13.03 -12.18 19.16
C GLU A 49 -13.37 -10.72 18.79
N LYS A 50 -13.54 -9.88 19.80
CA LYS A 50 -13.94 -8.48 19.60
C LYS A 50 -12.93 -7.71 18.75
N GLU A 51 -11.65 -7.90 18.99
CA GLU A 51 -10.55 -7.26 18.28
C GLU A 51 -10.54 -7.61 16.78
N ASP A 52 -10.78 -8.88 16.45
CA ASP A 52 -10.87 -9.32 15.05
C ASP A 52 -12.11 -8.76 14.35
N LYS A 53 -13.25 -8.64 15.05
CA LYS A 53 -14.46 -7.97 14.53
C LYS A 53 -14.22 -6.49 14.27
N GLU A 54 -13.47 -5.81 15.14
CA GLU A 54 -13.09 -4.41 14.92
C GLU A 54 -12.25 -4.30 13.63
N LEU A 55 -11.25 -5.18 13.42
CA LEU A 55 -10.45 -5.20 12.19
C LEU A 55 -11.30 -5.48 10.94
N CYS A 56 -12.29 -6.36 11.01
CA CYS A 56 -13.22 -6.57 9.89
C CYS A 56 -14.00 -5.29 9.51
N SER A 57 -14.24 -4.39 10.47
CA SER A 57 -14.91 -3.11 10.22
C SER A 57 -14.00 -2.02 9.66
N GLU A 58 -12.67 -2.22 9.69
CA GLU A 58 -11.67 -1.30 9.14
C GLU A 58 -11.42 -1.51 7.63
N ILE A 59 -12.05 -2.51 7.01
CA ILE A 59 -11.92 -2.74 5.57
C ILE A 59 -12.45 -1.52 4.82
N THR A 60 -11.60 -0.95 3.97
CA THR A 60 -11.90 0.28 3.24
C THR A 60 -12.22 -0.02 1.78
N ALA A 61 -13.27 0.64 1.24
CA ALA A 61 -13.59 0.57 -0.18
C ALA A 61 -12.41 1.01 -1.06
N ASP A 62 -12.36 0.46 -2.27
CA ASP A 62 -11.33 0.70 -3.28
C ASP A 62 -9.92 0.19 -2.87
N LYS A 63 -9.77 -0.48 -1.71
CA LYS A 63 -8.51 -1.12 -1.30
C LYS A 63 -8.37 -2.49 -1.94
N ASN A 64 -7.19 -2.80 -2.45
CA ASN A 64 -6.94 -4.09 -3.10
C ASN A 64 -6.89 -5.22 -2.08
N TYR A 65 -7.50 -6.35 -2.45
CA TYR A 65 -7.40 -7.62 -1.76
C TYR A 65 -7.04 -8.72 -2.76
N TYR A 66 -6.50 -9.83 -2.26
CA TYR A 66 -5.93 -10.90 -3.06
C TYR A 66 -6.72 -12.18 -2.84
N LEU A 67 -7.30 -12.70 -3.90
CA LEU A 67 -8.22 -13.84 -3.86
C LEU A 67 -7.65 -14.99 -4.67
N TYR A 68 -7.73 -16.18 -4.10
CA TYR A 68 -7.42 -17.43 -4.78
C TYR A 68 -8.63 -18.35 -4.74
N THR A 69 -9.11 -18.75 -5.91
CA THR A 69 -10.13 -19.79 -6.08
C THR A 69 -9.53 -21.07 -6.62
N ASP A 70 -10.16 -22.20 -6.29
CA ASP A 70 -9.82 -23.49 -6.92
C ASP A 70 -10.41 -23.59 -8.33
N ASP A 71 -10.12 -24.70 -9.01
CA ASP A 71 -10.56 -24.95 -10.40
C ASP A 71 -12.10 -24.97 -10.55
N ASP A 72 -12.83 -25.23 -9.47
CA ASP A 72 -14.30 -25.20 -9.41
C ASP A 72 -14.84 -23.80 -9.12
N GLY A 73 -13.99 -22.79 -9.03
CA GLY A 73 -14.35 -21.39 -8.71
C GLY A 73 -14.72 -21.17 -7.24
N LYS A 74 -14.43 -22.13 -6.36
CA LYS A 74 -14.67 -21.99 -4.93
C LYS A 74 -13.50 -21.29 -4.27
N LEU A 75 -13.80 -20.36 -3.34
CA LEU A 75 -12.75 -19.67 -2.59
C LEU A 75 -11.86 -20.67 -1.85
N ASN A 76 -10.57 -20.61 -2.11
CA ASN A 76 -9.56 -21.35 -1.37
C ASN A 76 -8.97 -20.48 -0.25
N GLN A 77 -8.53 -19.27 -0.60
CA GLN A 77 -8.06 -18.30 0.39
C GLN A 77 -8.21 -16.86 -0.11
N VAL A 78 -8.26 -15.93 0.82
CA VAL A 78 -8.24 -14.50 0.55
C VAL A 78 -7.42 -13.76 1.59
N LEU A 79 -6.65 -12.78 1.12
CA LEU A 79 -5.90 -11.83 1.94
C LEU A 79 -6.51 -10.44 1.75
N ILE A 80 -7.00 -9.85 2.84
CA ILE A 80 -7.65 -8.54 2.83
C ILE A 80 -6.83 -7.58 3.70
N PRO A 81 -5.98 -6.72 3.11
CA PRO A 81 -5.25 -5.70 3.85
C PRO A 81 -6.22 -4.71 4.51
N VAL A 82 -6.13 -4.54 5.82
CA VAL A 82 -6.90 -3.53 6.57
C VAL A 82 -6.06 -2.31 6.92
N SER A 83 -4.75 -2.47 6.97
CA SER A 83 -3.78 -1.38 7.15
C SER A 83 -2.50 -1.69 6.35
N ASP A 84 -1.47 -0.86 6.48
CA ASP A 84 -0.17 -1.11 5.85
C ASP A 84 0.65 -2.19 6.58
N GLU A 85 0.19 -2.68 7.72
CA GLU A 85 0.91 -3.67 8.54
C GLU A 85 0.12 -4.95 8.79
N ILE A 86 -1.21 -4.95 8.55
CA ILE A 86 -2.11 -6.03 8.95
C ILE A 86 -3.07 -6.37 7.83
N GLN A 87 -3.30 -7.67 7.69
CA GLN A 87 -4.29 -8.23 6.78
C GLN A 87 -5.10 -9.31 7.44
N LEU A 88 -6.35 -9.44 7.03
CA LEU A 88 -7.21 -10.56 7.36
C LEU A 88 -6.93 -11.69 6.38
N HIS A 89 -6.89 -12.91 6.87
CA HIS A 89 -6.71 -14.10 6.06
C HIS A 89 -7.85 -15.07 6.34
N ILE A 90 -8.66 -15.35 5.33
CA ILE A 90 -9.64 -16.42 5.35
C ILE A 90 -9.11 -17.51 4.42
N TYR A 91 -9.10 -18.73 4.90
CA TYR A 91 -8.63 -19.88 4.12
C TYR A 91 -9.42 -21.13 4.43
N ARG A 92 -9.45 -22.04 3.48
CA ARG A 92 -10.08 -23.33 3.61
C ARG A 92 -9.03 -24.33 4.08
N ASP A 93 -9.28 -24.97 5.21
CA ASP A 93 -8.37 -25.98 5.77
C ASP A 93 -8.48 -27.34 5.08
N SER A 94 -7.70 -28.32 5.52
CA SER A 94 -7.70 -29.68 5.00
C SER A 94 -9.05 -30.43 5.16
N ASN A 95 -9.90 -29.97 6.07
CA ASN A 95 -11.24 -30.51 6.31
C ASN A 95 -12.31 -29.80 5.46
N ASN A 96 -11.91 -28.92 4.54
CA ASN A 96 -12.80 -28.03 3.77
C ASN A 96 -13.59 -27.02 4.62
N GLU A 97 -13.15 -26.72 5.83
CA GLU A 97 -13.73 -25.70 6.69
C GLU A 97 -12.99 -24.36 6.51
N TYR A 98 -13.76 -23.25 6.49
CA TYR A 98 -13.16 -21.95 6.46
C TYR A 98 -12.67 -21.53 7.84
N LYS A 99 -11.46 -21.03 7.87
CA LYS A 99 -10.79 -20.49 9.06
C LYS A 99 -10.44 -19.03 8.82
N PHE A 100 -10.37 -18.29 9.91
CA PHE A 100 -9.98 -16.89 9.95
C PHE A 100 -8.74 -16.73 10.81
N GLN A 101 -7.84 -15.86 10.37
CA GLN A 101 -6.71 -15.39 11.18
C GLN A 101 -6.30 -13.99 10.73
N THR A 102 -5.73 -13.24 11.66
CA THR A 102 -5.14 -11.94 11.39
C THR A 102 -3.63 -12.08 11.28
N LEU A 103 -3.05 -11.63 10.16
CA LEU A 103 -1.64 -11.78 9.87
C LEU A 103 -0.95 -10.41 9.71
N PRO A 104 0.32 -10.28 10.12
CA PRO A 104 1.12 -9.14 9.71
C PRO A 104 1.39 -9.20 8.19
N ILE A 105 1.44 -8.04 7.54
CA ILE A 105 1.89 -7.94 6.15
C ILE A 105 3.42 -7.99 6.16
N ASN A 106 3.98 -9.05 5.58
CA ASN A 106 5.41 -9.17 5.39
C ASN A 106 5.79 -8.49 4.06
N TYR A 107 6.41 -7.33 4.15
CA TYR A 107 6.91 -6.56 3.01
C TYR A 107 8.44 -6.56 2.99
N THR A 108 9.01 -6.36 1.82
CA THR A 108 10.41 -5.95 1.67
C THR A 108 10.47 -4.44 1.52
N GLU A 109 11.51 -3.82 2.05
CA GLU A 109 11.76 -2.39 1.90
C GLU A 109 13.05 -2.19 1.13
N PHE A 110 13.05 -1.30 0.16
CA PHE A 110 14.24 -0.90 -0.57
C PHE A 110 14.37 0.62 -0.57
N THR A 111 15.62 1.08 -0.68
CA THR A 111 15.92 2.50 -0.86
C THR A 111 16.41 2.70 -2.29
N GLU A 112 15.88 3.71 -2.95
CA GLU A 112 16.20 4.05 -4.32
C GLU A 112 16.56 5.54 -4.42
N VAL A 113 17.48 5.85 -5.32
CA VAL A 113 17.81 7.22 -5.72
C VAL A 113 17.45 7.40 -7.18
N ILE A 114 16.58 8.35 -7.44
CA ILE A 114 16.19 8.72 -8.81
C ILE A 114 16.68 10.11 -9.13
N ALA A 115 16.95 10.34 -10.41
CA ALA A 115 17.30 11.64 -10.97
C ALA A 115 16.46 11.84 -12.24
N VAL A 116 15.65 12.91 -12.25
CA VAL A 116 14.65 13.16 -13.28
C VAL A 116 14.84 14.56 -13.84
N GLU A 117 15.07 14.65 -15.15
CA GLU A 117 14.98 15.91 -15.90
C GLU A 117 13.51 16.18 -16.27
N ILE A 118 13.05 17.39 -16.05
CA ILE A 118 11.68 17.78 -16.37
C ILE A 118 11.53 17.94 -17.90
N THR A 119 10.61 17.17 -18.46
CA THR A 119 10.28 17.19 -19.88
C THR A 119 8.86 17.65 -20.16
N GLU A 120 7.90 17.23 -19.31
CA GLU A 120 6.49 17.58 -19.41
C GLU A 120 5.99 18.20 -18.11
N SER A 121 6.05 17.47 -17.03
CA SER A 121 5.68 17.99 -15.70
C SER A 121 6.28 17.13 -14.59
N VAL A 122 6.42 17.71 -13.40
CA VAL A 122 6.94 17.03 -12.21
C VAL A 122 6.21 15.70 -11.94
N SER A 123 4.87 15.71 -12.00
CA SER A 123 4.08 14.51 -11.72
C SER A 123 4.24 13.45 -12.81
N HIS A 124 4.19 13.86 -14.08
CA HIS A 124 4.34 12.95 -15.21
C HIS A 124 5.73 12.30 -15.24
N ASP A 125 6.77 13.12 -15.13
CA ASP A 125 8.15 12.65 -15.31
C ASP A 125 8.61 11.76 -14.13
N ILE A 126 8.20 12.08 -12.90
CA ILE A 126 8.44 11.21 -11.73
C ILE A 126 7.66 9.90 -11.86
N ALA A 127 6.36 9.94 -12.19
CA ALA A 127 5.54 8.74 -12.34
C ALA A 127 6.08 7.83 -13.48
N LYS A 128 6.50 8.41 -14.59
CA LYS A 128 7.12 7.69 -15.70
C LYS A 128 8.44 7.02 -15.30
N SER A 129 9.24 7.67 -14.45
CA SER A 129 10.54 7.15 -13.99
C SER A 129 10.40 6.05 -12.94
N THR A 130 9.39 6.14 -12.05
CA THR A 130 9.28 5.29 -10.86
C THR A 130 8.09 4.34 -10.86
N GLY A 131 7.10 4.56 -11.73
CA GLY A 131 5.80 3.89 -11.64
C GLY A 131 4.98 4.27 -10.39
N ASN A 132 5.36 5.36 -9.67
CA ASN A 132 4.74 5.77 -8.41
C ASN A 132 4.15 7.19 -8.52
N ASP A 133 2.83 7.26 -8.65
CA ASP A 133 2.10 8.53 -8.81
C ASP A 133 2.09 9.37 -7.52
N VAL A 134 2.32 8.76 -6.36
CA VAL A 134 2.24 9.43 -5.05
C VAL A 134 3.53 10.20 -4.75
N LEU A 135 4.68 9.72 -5.24
CA LEU A 135 5.99 10.29 -4.92
C LEU A 135 6.10 11.77 -5.31
N ALA A 136 5.53 12.16 -6.45
CA ALA A 136 5.51 13.56 -6.90
C ALA A 136 4.66 14.47 -5.99
N ALA A 137 3.55 13.97 -5.47
CA ALA A 137 2.72 14.70 -4.52
C ALA A 137 3.44 14.90 -3.19
N LEU A 138 4.11 13.85 -2.69
CA LEU A 138 4.94 13.93 -1.48
C LEU A 138 6.10 14.92 -1.66
N LEU A 139 6.82 14.83 -2.78
CA LEU A 139 7.89 15.79 -3.10
C LEU A 139 7.38 17.23 -3.02
N LYS A 140 6.26 17.53 -3.69
CA LYS A 140 5.68 18.86 -3.66
C LYS A 140 5.30 19.30 -2.25
N SER A 141 4.82 18.39 -1.41
CA SER A 141 4.43 18.69 -0.03
C SER A 141 5.59 19.12 0.85
N ILE A 142 6.76 18.46 0.72
CA ILE A 142 7.94 18.78 1.52
C ILE A 142 8.65 20.09 1.08
N PHE A 143 8.39 20.53 -0.15
CA PHE A 143 8.91 21.79 -0.70
C PHE A 143 7.88 22.91 -0.73
N THR A 144 6.72 22.77 -0.10
CA THR A 144 5.64 23.78 -0.14
C THR A 144 6.12 25.16 0.29
N GLU A 145 7.10 25.21 1.19
CA GLU A 145 7.75 26.45 1.59
C GLU A 145 9.08 26.61 0.83
N GLY A 146 9.22 27.71 0.13
CA GLY A 146 10.46 28.11 -0.54
C GLY A 146 10.59 27.70 -2.01
N VAL A 147 9.77 26.77 -2.54
CA VAL A 147 9.84 26.34 -3.92
C VAL A 147 8.49 26.48 -4.61
N ASN A 148 8.48 27.20 -5.73
CA ASN A 148 7.31 27.32 -6.58
C ASN A 148 7.42 26.40 -7.81
N PHE A 149 6.87 25.21 -7.72
CA PHE A 149 6.87 24.22 -8.80
C PHE A 149 6.22 24.69 -10.12
N ARG A 150 5.41 25.76 -10.09
CA ARG A 150 4.83 26.35 -11.31
C ARG A 150 5.87 27.08 -12.17
N LYS A 151 7.05 27.37 -11.60
CA LYS A 151 8.17 27.98 -12.33
C LYS A 151 9.09 26.96 -12.98
N MET A 152 8.91 25.67 -12.67
CA MET A 152 9.72 24.62 -13.27
C MET A 152 9.49 24.57 -14.78
N GLN A 153 10.57 24.47 -15.50
CA GLN A 153 10.60 24.45 -16.97
C GLN A 153 11.29 23.15 -17.44
N LYS A 154 11.17 22.91 -18.73
CA LYS A 154 11.89 21.82 -19.38
C LYS A 154 13.41 22.03 -19.21
N GLY A 155 14.10 20.98 -18.76
CA GLY A 155 15.54 21.03 -18.45
C GLY A 155 15.85 21.27 -16.96
N ASP A 156 14.88 21.68 -16.14
CA ASP A 156 15.04 21.68 -14.69
C ASP A 156 15.17 20.25 -14.15
N PHE A 157 15.69 20.08 -12.96
CA PHE A 157 16.11 18.79 -12.45
C PHE A 157 15.56 18.48 -11.06
N ILE A 158 15.27 17.19 -10.83
CA ILE A 158 14.84 16.67 -9.54
C ILE A 158 15.69 15.44 -9.22
N ALA A 159 16.17 15.34 -7.97
CA ALA A 159 16.75 14.12 -7.43
C ALA A 159 16.06 13.77 -6.12
N ILE A 160 15.73 12.50 -5.93
CA ILE A 160 15.01 12.00 -4.74
C ILE A 160 15.66 10.71 -4.28
N GLU A 161 16.01 10.65 -3.01
CA GLU A 161 16.29 9.41 -2.28
C GLU A 161 15.07 9.07 -1.43
N TYR A 162 14.49 7.91 -1.65
CA TYR A 162 13.30 7.47 -0.92
C TYR A 162 13.33 5.97 -0.63
N SER A 163 12.66 5.54 0.43
CA SER A 163 12.38 4.14 0.66
C SER A 163 10.93 3.81 0.31
N GLN A 164 10.74 2.59 -0.22
CA GLN A 164 9.45 2.06 -0.61
C GLN A 164 9.31 0.63 -0.11
N LYS A 165 8.19 0.35 0.55
CA LYS A 165 7.78 -1.02 0.88
C LYS A 165 7.18 -1.68 -0.35
N VAL A 166 7.45 -2.99 -0.50
CA VAL A 166 6.88 -3.82 -1.56
C VAL A 166 6.20 -5.04 -0.94
N TYR A 167 4.96 -5.25 -1.32
CA TYR A 167 4.17 -6.41 -0.95
C TYR A 167 3.62 -7.08 -2.21
N LEU A 168 3.81 -8.39 -2.32
CA LEU A 168 3.44 -9.19 -3.50
C LEU A 168 3.90 -8.57 -4.84
N GLY A 169 5.13 -8.02 -4.85
CA GLY A 169 5.75 -7.44 -6.05
C GLY A 169 5.26 -6.05 -6.42
N LYS A 170 4.42 -5.41 -5.60
CA LYS A 170 3.86 -4.06 -5.85
C LYS A 170 4.23 -3.07 -4.74
N PRO A 171 4.34 -1.77 -5.05
CA PRO A 171 4.47 -0.74 -4.04
C PRO A 171 3.36 -0.85 -2.99
N HIS A 172 3.73 -0.80 -1.72
CA HIS A 172 2.83 -0.94 -0.58
C HIS A 172 3.05 0.20 0.40
N GLY A 173 1.96 0.84 0.83
CA GLY A 173 2.03 2.01 1.69
C GLY A 173 2.62 3.25 0.99
N MET A 174 2.87 4.29 1.79
CA MET A 174 3.44 5.54 1.29
C MET A 174 4.96 5.42 1.18
N PRO A 175 5.59 5.92 0.09
CA PRO A 175 7.04 6.07 0.06
C PRO A 175 7.51 7.08 1.11
N ASP A 176 8.71 6.88 1.62
CA ASP A 176 9.34 7.77 2.59
C ASP A 176 10.55 8.47 1.97
N ILE A 177 10.40 9.77 1.67
CA ILE A 177 11.48 10.58 1.10
C ILE A 177 12.52 10.86 2.20
N LYS A 178 13.76 10.43 1.98
CA LYS A 178 14.89 10.67 2.89
C LYS A 178 15.59 11.99 2.57
N THR A 179 15.87 12.18 1.29
CA THR A 179 16.54 13.37 0.77
C THR A 179 15.93 13.74 -0.56
N ALA A 180 15.77 15.02 -0.81
CA ALA A 180 15.33 15.50 -2.11
C ALA A 180 16.05 16.79 -2.51
N MET A 181 16.30 16.94 -3.79
CA MET A 181 16.81 18.14 -4.44
C MET A 181 15.88 18.52 -5.59
N VAL A 182 15.57 19.82 -5.68
CA VAL A 182 14.84 20.41 -6.79
C VAL A 182 15.68 21.57 -7.33
N GLN A 183 16.01 21.54 -8.61
CA GLN A 183 16.70 22.63 -9.29
C GLN A 183 15.73 23.35 -10.22
N ILE A 184 15.61 24.67 -10.06
CA ILE A 184 14.77 25.55 -10.88
C ILE A 184 15.65 26.72 -11.33
N ASP A 185 15.72 26.93 -12.65
CA ASP A 185 16.49 28.01 -13.25
C ASP A 185 17.94 28.06 -12.69
N GLY A 186 18.58 26.90 -12.61
CA GLY A 186 19.94 26.74 -12.10
C GLY A 186 20.10 26.85 -10.59
N THR A 187 19.06 27.19 -9.83
CA THR A 187 19.08 27.26 -8.37
C THR A 187 18.62 25.95 -7.74
N SER A 188 19.45 25.34 -6.89
CA SER A 188 19.12 24.08 -6.21
C SER A 188 18.58 24.32 -4.81
N TYR A 189 17.53 23.58 -4.48
CA TYR A 189 16.87 23.57 -3.18
C TYR A 189 16.90 22.16 -2.63
N PHE A 190 17.30 21.99 -1.38
CA PHE A 190 17.45 20.68 -0.75
C PHE A 190 16.46 20.50 0.40
N ARG A 191 16.10 19.24 0.64
CA ARG A 191 15.36 18.77 1.82
C ARG A 191 15.97 17.49 2.33
N PHE A 192 16.30 17.46 3.62
CA PHE A 192 16.87 16.31 4.32
C PHE A 192 15.93 15.93 5.46
N LYS A 193 15.48 14.69 5.50
CA LYS A 193 14.67 14.17 6.59
C LYS A 193 15.54 13.83 7.79
N ASN A 194 15.26 14.42 8.93
CA ASN A 194 15.95 14.07 10.18
C ASN A 194 15.26 12.84 10.79
N GLN A 195 16.03 11.78 11.01
CA GLN A 195 15.53 10.50 11.55
C GLN A 195 15.02 10.57 13.00
N LYS A 196 15.37 11.61 13.77
CA LYS A 196 14.97 11.73 15.18
C LYS A 196 13.57 12.31 15.36
N ASP A 197 13.23 13.31 14.56
CA ASP A 197 11.97 14.04 14.66
C ASP A 197 11.10 13.97 13.40
N GLU A 198 11.59 13.25 12.37
CA GLU A 198 10.94 13.00 11.08
C GLU A 198 10.60 14.28 10.28
N LYS A 199 11.22 15.40 10.63
CA LYS A 199 11.02 16.69 9.96
C LYS A 199 12.05 16.91 8.87
N TYR A 200 11.69 17.80 7.93
CA TYR A 200 12.58 18.19 6.85
C TYR A 200 13.31 19.49 7.17
N TYR A 201 14.56 19.54 6.76
CA TYR A 201 15.48 20.65 6.94
C TYR A 201 16.18 21.00 5.62
N ASP A 202 16.58 22.25 5.45
CA ASP A 202 17.44 22.66 4.35
C ASP A 202 18.93 22.34 4.67
N GLU A 203 19.81 22.69 3.74
CA GLU A 203 21.27 22.54 3.88
C GLU A 203 21.86 23.37 5.03
N LYS A 204 21.13 24.36 5.56
CA LYS A 204 21.54 25.18 6.71
C LYS A 204 20.96 24.71 8.03
N GLY A 205 20.17 23.64 8.00
CA GLY A 205 19.47 23.12 9.16
C GLY A 205 18.22 23.92 9.56
N SER A 206 17.71 24.78 8.67
CA SER A 206 16.45 25.49 8.90
C SER A 206 15.27 24.55 8.65
N GLY A 207 14.40 24.40 9.66
CA GLY A 207 13.26 23.50 9.59
C GLY A 207 12.08 24.08 8.81
N PHE A 208 11.38 23.23 8.08
CA PHE A 208 10.15 23.54 7.36
C PHE A 208 8.99 22.82 8.04
N THR A 209 8.54 23.36 9.16
CA THR A 209 7.41 22.80 9.91
C THR A 209 6.20 23.67 9.75
N LYS A 210 5.19 23.22 9.02
CA LYS A 210 3.87 23.84 9.11
C LYS A 210 3.24 23.46 10.44
N SER A 211 3.00 24.45 11.29
CA SER A 211 2.11 24.28 12.44
C SER A 211 0.67 24.23 11.92
N TYR A 212 0.09 23.05 11.89
CA TYR A 212 -1.34 22.91 11.61
C TYR A 212 -2.11 23.08 12.93
N PHE A 213 -2.94 24.10 13.00
CA PHE A 213 -3.98 24.13 14.03
C PHE A 213 -5.08 23.17 13.62
N PHE A 214 -5.11 22.00 14.24
CA PHE A 214 -6.20 21.04 14.04
C PHE A 214 -7.47 21.63 14.67
N GLN A 215 -8.43 22.03 13.84
CA GLN A 215 -9.79 22.22 14.27
C GLN A 215 -10.54 20.91 14.08
N VAL A 216 -11.35 20.53 15.06
CA VAL A 216 -12.23 19.38 14.93
C VAL A 216 -13.20 19.65 13.77
N PRO A 217 -13.10 18.91 12.65
CA PRO A 217 -13.85 19.22 11.43
C PRO A 217 -15.35 18.88 11.52
N LEU A 218 -15.75 18.17 12.59
CA LEU A 218 -17.10 17.66 12.76
C LEU A 218 -17.57 17.80 14.22
N SER A 219 -18.87 18.08 14.40
CA SER A 219 -19.51 17.93 15.70
C SER A 219 -19.71 16.44 15.97
N PHE A 220 -19.18 15.95 17.06
CA PHE A 220 -19.35 14.55 17.50
C PHE A 220 -20.14 14.48 18.80
N LYS A 221 -20.95 13.44 18.94
CA LYS A 221 -21.75 13.20 20.15
C LYS A 221 -20.94 12.49 21.24
N GLN A 222 -19.95 11.69 20.86
CA GLN A 222 -19.17 10.87 21.77
C GLN A 222 -17.83 10.51 21.14
N ILE A 223 -16.78 10.51 21.94
CA ILE A 223 -15.48 9.90 21.58
C ILE A 223 -15.53 8.46 22.05
N SER A 224 -15.49 7.52 21.11
CA SER A 224 -15.53 6.07 21.39
C SER A 224 -14.18 5.52 21.87
N SER A 225 -13.08 6.20 21.53
CA SER A 225 -11.72 5.86 21.95
C SER A 225 -10.90 7.13 22.07
N GLU A 226 -10.23 7.33 23.21
CA GLU A 226 -9.34 8.47 23.38
C GLU A 226 -8.03 8.25 22.62
N PHE A 227 -7.38 9.37 22.25
CA PHE A 227 -6.05 9.32 21.67
C PHE A 227 -5.05 8.75 22.68
N THR A 228 -4.25 7.79 22.24
CA THR A 228 -3.16 7.24 23.02
C THR A 228 -1.89 7.15 22.19
N ASN A 229 -0.78 7.61 22.72
CA ASN A 229 0.54 7.52 22.09
C ASN A 229 1.13 6.10 22.12
N LYS A 230 0.48 5.16 22.83
CA LYS A 230 0.95 3.77 22.95
C LYS A 230 -0.24 2.85 23.10
N ARG A 231 -0.69 2.25 22.01
CA ARG A 231 -1.69 1.17 22.02
C ARG A 231 -0.99 -0.16 21.77
N TRP A 232 -1.23 -1.14 22.65
CA TRP A 232 -0.74 -2.50 22.42
C TRP A 232 -1.47 -3.12 21.24
N HIS A 233 -0.71 -3.62 20.26
CA HIS A 233 -1.26 -4.31 19.12
C HIS A 233 -1.06 -5.82 19.28
N PRO A 234 -2.14 -6.62 19.48
CA PRO A 234 -2.01 -8.04 19.83
C PRO A 234 -1.34 -8.88 18.75
N VAL A 235 -1.60 -8.57 17.46
CA VAL A 235 -1.04 -9.29 16.32
C VAL A 235 0.43 -8.94 16.10
N LEU A 236 0.79 -7.66 16.16
CA LEU A 236 2.17 -7.20 15.98
C LEU A 236 3.02 -7.36 17.24
N LYS A 237 2.40 -7.72 18.39
CA LYS A 237 3.04 -7.91 19.70
C LYS A 237 3.96 -6.75 20.10
N ARG A 238 3.56 -5.52 19.78
CA ARG A 238 4.30 -4.29 20.08
C ARG A 238 3.34 -3.13 20.36
N TYR A 239 3.85 -2.11 21.05
CA TYR A 239 3.11 -0.86 21.18
C TYR A 239 3.21 -0.06 19.88
N ARG A 240 2.11 0.54 19.48
CA ARG A 240 1.98 1.40 18.31
C ARG A 240 1.44 2.78 18.71
N ALA A 241 1.93 3.83 18.05
CA ALA A 241 1.40 5.20 18.14
C ALA A 241 0.16 5.35 17.26
#